data_a384c22a1f287f225d2ab120fb217524
#
_entry.id   a384c22a1f287f225d2ab120fb217524
#
_cell.length_a   1.000
_cell.length_b   1.000
_cell.length_c   1.000
_cell.angle_alpha   90.00
_cell.angle_beta   90.00
_cell.angle_gamma   90.00
#
_symmetry.space_group_name_H-M   'P 1'
#
loop_
_entity.id
_entity.type
_entity.pdbx_description
1 polymer ?
#
loop_
_entity_poly.entity_id
_entity_poly.type
_entity_poly.pdbx_seq_one_letter_code
_entity_poly.pdbx_strand_id
1 'polypeptide(L)'
;MKRISAACSALVAGMAMTAAAGAADLPKATQDMLKALKFNAEILSGVDEELKVPQAWLDAAIKEGQVDIYSTHRPKDWQKIASVWKARYPKIKLNQQEVRTSARRYIRPLAAFKEGRYVTDITIGLSGNVYLFRQAGAFQDLSDLPNYKNIPEVARQKDGIVVATRSRYWCTSYNTKKVKQPELPKTWDDLVSSSRFGDKKLLLGNRPNNWVLNLWEAKGDDWGTAFTRKLLVDLKPQLRKEGLSALLNLAILGEGDIAVPSAMERVGAQAKKGAPIGFHCPEPVPFTVSELGVFKGAPHINAAKIWVNWFLSKEGQVAQYWAEGSSPIHKDMQRKEFLDYPEAIAGKQMAVLGPDAAATSVRLAKFWDPLWIQGGGYVPPKATAVDAKLGEIINGGRKIAFDVKGKKQTASVSGSRTKITVGGKPAKRGSLKAGMQCKVNYAGDGGEAKSIACK
;
A
#
# COMPACT_ATOMS: atom_id res chain seq x y z
N MET A 1 20.80 21.42 81.02
CA MET A 1 19.92 22.26 80.26
C MET A 1 20.60 22.79 79.02
N LYS A 2 20.40 22.18 77.88
CA LYS A 2 20.77 22.73 76.57
C LYS A 2 19.66 22.43 75.58
N ARG A 3 19.02 23.52 75.09
CA ARG A 3 17.95 23.48 74.08
C ARG A 3 18.60 23.24 72.73
N ILE A 4 18.04 22.28 71.97
CA ILE A 4 18.41 22.03 70.56
C ILE A 4 17.25 22.57 69.75
N SER A 5 17.53 23.58 68.90
CA SER A 5 16.60 24.14 67.94
C SER A 5 16.59 23.27 66.71
N ALA A 6 15.42 22.77 66.29
CA ALA A 6 15.22 22.09 65.06
C ALA A 6 14.90 23.11 63.97
N ALA A 7 15.75 23.16 62.89
CA ALA A 7 15.48 23.92 61.70
C ALA A 7 14.74 23.03 60.69
N CYS A 8 13.47 23.39 60.38
CA CYS A 8 12.72 22.79 59.27
C CYS A 8 13.17 23.41 57.96
N SER A 9 13.87 22.62 57.14
CA SER A 9 14.13 22.97 55.74
C SER A 9 12.97 22.46 54.89
N ALA A 10 12.18 23.37 54.35
CA ALA A 10 11.14 23.09 53.39
C ALA A 10 11.79 22.84 52.01
N LEU A 11 11.79 21.59 51.52
CA LEU A 11 12.10 21.26 50.13
C LEU A 11 10.86 21.65 49.28
N VAL A 12 11.02 22.72 48.49
CA VAL A 12 10.09 23.04 47.40
C VAL A 12 10.45 22.13 46.23
N ALA A 13 9.69 21.06 46.04
CA ALA A 13 9.75 20.24 44.83
C ALA A 13 9.07 21.02 43.70
N GLY A 14 9.90 21.63 42.85
CA GLY A 14 9.44 22.21 41.59
C GLY A 14 8.98 21.10 40.64
N MET A 15 7.68 20.85 40.60
CA MET A 15 7.06 20.10 39.49
C MET A 15 7.18 20.98 38.25
N ALA A 16 8.10 20.62 37.33
CA ALA A 16 8.07 21.12 35.98
C ALA A 16 6.80 20.56 35.31
N MET A 17 5.73 21.35 35.28
CA MET A 17 4.60 21.10 34.40
C MET A 17 5.10 21.26 32.99
N THR A 18 5.38 20.15 32.28
CA THR A 18 5.43 20.13 30.84
C THR A 18 4.03 20.45 30.34
N ALA A 19 3.83 21.70 29.90
CA ALA A 19 2.59 22.10 29.24
C ALA A 19 2.40 21.18 28.01
N ALA A 20 1.45 20.26 28.09
CA ALA A 20 0.93 19.60 26.91
C ALA A 20 0.33 20.71 26.05
N ALA A 21 0.84 20.88 24.81
CA ALA A 21 0.25 21.80 23.85
C ALA A 21 -1.26 21.49 23.76
N GLY A 22 -2.09 22.43 24.21
CA GLY A 22 -3.54 22.25 24.26
C GLY A 22 -4.10 22.16 22.85
N ALA A 23 -5.23 21.50 22.67
CA ALA A 23 -5.94 21.37 21.38
C ALA A 23 -6.24 22.73 20.71
N ALA A 24 -6.16 23.83 21.46
CA ALA A 24 -6.39 25.20 20.99
C ALA A 24 -5.29 25.73 20.05
N ASP A 25 -4.06 25.19 20.12
CA ASP A 25 -2.91 25.69 19.34
C ASP A 25 -2.73 24.98 17.98
N LEU A 26 -3.52 23.90 17.74
CA LEU A 26 -3.44 23.17 16.48
C LEU A 26 -4.19 23.91 15.37
N PRO A 27 -3.69 23.88 14.10
CA PRO A 27 -4.42 24.42 12.96
C PRO A 27 -5.84 23.86 12.84
N LYS A 28 -6.79 24.70 12.41
CA LYS A 28 -8.19 24.29 12.30
C LYS A 28 -8.40 22.99 11.52
N ALA A 29 -7.71 22.80 10.41
CA ALA A 29 -7.83 21.57 9.62
C ALA A 29 -7.35 20.33 10.40
N THR A 30 -6.33 20.48 11.26
CA THR A 30 -5.87 19.42 12.16
C THR A 30 -6.91 19.11 13.24
N GLN A 31 -7.54 20.13 13.82
CA GLN A 31 -8.63 19.95 14.78
C GLN A 31 -9.83 19.23 14.13
N ASP A 32 -10.22 19.65 12.90
CA ASP A 32 -11.33 19.04 12.16
C ASP A 32 -11.02 17.56 11.80
N MET A 33 -9.77 17.25 11.47
CA MET A 33 -9.30 15.88 11.25
C MET A 33 -9.44 15.02 12.52
N LEU A 34 -8.95 15.51 13.66
CA LEU A 34 -9.06 14.79 14.94
C LEU A 34 -10.51 14.55 15.33
N LYS A 35 -11.36 15.57 15.17
CA LYS A 35 -12.80 15.46 15.40
C LYS A 35 -13.46 14.41 14.51
N ALA A 36 -13.12 14.39 13.23
CA ALA A 36 -13.65 13.41 12.28
C ALA A 36 -13.25 11.97 12.62
N LEU A 37 -12.06 11.78 13.20
CA LEU A 37 -11.53 10.49 13.65
C LEU A 37 -11.98 10.14 15.08
N LYS A 38 -12.57 11.07 15.80
CA LYS A 38 -12.89 10.97 17.26
C LYS A 38 -11.63 10.72 18.11
N PHE A 39 -10.52 11.34 17.73
CA PHE A 39 -9.25 11.25 18.45
C PHE A 39 -9.07 12.43 19.40
N ASN A 40 -8.42 12.16 20.55
CA ASN A 40 -7.94 13.20 21.44
C ASN A 40 -6.70 13.89 20.83
N ALA A 41 -6.55 15.19 21.05
CA ALA A 41 -5.39 15.98 20.60
C ALA A 41 -4.06 15.46 21.18
N GLU A 42 -4.08 14.79 22.29
CA GLU A 42 -2.93 14.15 22.93
C GLU A 42 -2.19 13.15 22.00
N ILE A 43 -2.88 12.61 20.98
CA ILE A 43 -2.29 11.75 19.97
C ILE A 43 -1.20 12.47 19.15
N LEU A 44 -1.25 13.79 19.11
CA LEU A 44 -0.28 14.68 18.45
C LEU A 44 0.73 15.30 19.44
N SER A 45 0.77 14.83 20.69
CA SER A 45 1.73 15.36 21.69
C SER A 45 3.16 15.31 21.12
N GLY A 46 3.88 16.45 21.22
CA GLY A 46 5.24 16.60 20.68
C GLY A 46 5.34 16.86 19.18
N VAL A 47 4.24 17.05 18.48
CA VAL A 47 4.24 17.28 17.02
C VAL A 47 5.03 18.53 16.61
N ASP A 48 5.00 19.59 17.44
CA ASP A 48 5.75 20.82 17.12
C ASP A 48 7.26 20.60 17.15
N GLU A 49 7.77 19.74 18.02
CA GLU A 49 9.18 19.31 18.00
C GLU A 49 9.51 18.47 16.74
N GLU A 50 8.60 17.61 16.32
CA GLU A 50 8.76 16.84 15.09
C GLU A 50 8.78 17.71 13.82
N LEU A 51 8.13 18.86 13.87
CA LEU A 51 8.05 19.78 12.73
C LEU A 51 9.19 20.81 12.71
N LYS A 52 10.05 20.86 13.74
CA LYS A 52 11.22 21.72 13.74
C LYS A 52 12.20 21.25 12.67
N VAL A 53 12.54 22.17 11.79
CA VAL A 53 13.55 22.02 10.74
C VAL A 53 14.47 23.24 10.75
N PRO A 54 15.67 23.17 10.17
CA PRO A 54 16.51 24.35 9.99
C PRO A 54 15.74 25.46 9.25
N GLN A 55 15.78 26.70 9.76
CA GLN A 55 15.05 27.82 9.17
C GLN A 55 15.40 28.03 7.70
N ALA A 56 16.68 27.83 7.34
CA ALA A 56 17.15 27.93 5.95
C ALA A 56 16.43 26.97 5.00
N TRP A 57 16.04 25.76 5.47
CA TRP A 57 15.26 24.82 4.65
C TRP A 57 13.84 25.33 4.41
N LEU A 58 13.22 25.89 5.45
CA LEU A 58 11.86 26.43 5.35
C LEU A 58 11.83 27.65 4.43
N ASP A 59 12.79 28.57 4.55
CA ASP A 59 12.91 29.76 3.70
C ASP A 59 13.13 29.38 2.24
N ALA A 60 14.00 28.40 1.97
CA ALA A 60 14.22 27.87 0.63
C ALA A 60 12.97 27.21 0.07
N ALA A 61 12.26 26.41 0.86
CA ALA A 61 11.00 25.78 0.45
C ALA A 61 9.89 26.80 0.14
N ILE A 62 9.80 27.87 0.94
CA ILE A 62 8.86 28.98 0.67
C ILE A 62 9.21 29.70 -0.62
N LYS A 63 10.50 29.89 -0.91
CA LYS A 63 10.99 30.48 -2.16
C LYS A 63 10.66 29.58 -3.37
N GLU A 64 10.78 28.27 -3.23
CA GLU A 64 10.35 27.28 -4.24
C GLU A 64 8.83 27.28 -4.45
N GLY A 65 8.05 27.54 -3.39
CA GLY A 65 6.62 27.85 -3.42
C GLY A 65 5.70 26.68 -3.72
N GLN A 66 6.23 25.52 -4.11
CA GLN A 66 5.43 24.31 -4.42
C GLN A 66 6.23 23.03 -4.28
N VAL A 67 5.50 21.89 -4.30
CA VAL A 67 6.06 20.56 -4.45
C VAL A 67 5.16 19.72 -5.35
N ASP A 68 5.76 18.98 -6.29
CA ASP A 68 5.08 18.14 -7.27
C ASP A 68 5.20 16.66 -6.88
N ILE A 69 4.06 15.97 -6.74
CA ILE A 69 4.03 14.61 -6.18
C ILE A 69 3.26 13.65 -7.09
N TYR A 70 3.92 12.58 -7.52
CA TYR A 70 3.26 11.41 -8.10
C TYR A 70 2.87 10.43 -7.00
N SER A 71 1.59 10.08 -6.93
CA SER A 71 1.03 9.29 -5.85
C SER A 71 -0.04 8.32 -6.33
N THR A 72 -0.30 7.28 -5.55
CA THR A 72 -1.41 6.33 -5.77
C THR A 72 -2.69 6.74 -5.07
N HIS A 73 -2.69 7.82 -4.30
CA HIS A 73 -3.86 8.33 -3.60
C HIS A 73 -4.92 8.82 -4.58
N ARG A 74 -6.17 8.53 -4.29
CA ARG A 74 -7.29 9.07 -5.06
C ARG A 74 -7.45 10.56 -4.77
N PRO A 75 -7.93 11.38 -5.70
CA PRO A 75 -8.08 12.82 -5.49
C PRO A 75 -8.82 13.19 -4.21
N LYS A 76 -9.93 12.51 -3.90
CA LYS A 76 -10.71 12.77 -2.67
C LYS A 76 -9.95 12.46 -1.37
N ASP A 77 -9.11 11.43 -1.39
CA ASP A 77 -8.30 11.04 -0.23
C ASP A 77 -7.14 12.03 -0.07
N TRP A 78 -6.55 12.43 -1.20
CA TRP A 78 -5.50 13.45 -1.23
C TRP A 78 -5.95 14.82 -0.71
N GLN A 79 -7.19 15.24 -1.01
CA GLN A 79 -7.75 16.49 -0.50
C GLN A 79 -7.71 16.58 1.02
N LYS A 80 -7.92 15.47 1.73
CA LYS A 80 -7.81 15.42 3.19
C LYS A 80 -6.37 15.70 3.64
N ILE A 81 -5.38 15.03 3.05
CA ILE A 81 -3.96 15.27 3.34
C ILE A 81 -3.58 16.72 3.02
N ALA A 82 -3.97 17.20 1.84
CA ALA A 82 -3.66 18.55 1.38
C ALA A 82 -4.30 19.64 2.25
N SER A 83 -5.47 19.41 2.85
CA SER A 83 -6.11 20.39 3.73
C SER A 83 -5.31 20.62 5.02
N VAL A 84 -4.77 19.56 5.61
CA VAL A 84 -3.93 19.64 6.82
C VAL A 84 -2.58 20.28 6.48
N TRP A 85 -1.95 19.86 5.38
CA TRP A 85 -0.72 20.47 4.89
C TRP A 85 -0.87 21.98 4.67
N LYS A 86 -1.89 22.39 3.92
CA LYS A 86 -2.14 23.81 3.61
C LYS A 86 -2.32 24.68 4.86
N ALA A 87 -2.94 24.13 5.89
CA ALA A 87 -3.12 24.85 7.17
C ALA A 87 -1.79 25.06 7.90
N ARG A 88 -0.84 24.12 7.76
CA ARG A 88 0.48 24.19 8.39
C ARG A 88 1.49 24.98 7.53
N TYR A 89 1.47 24.82 6.21
CA TYR A 89 2.41 25.42 5.25
C TYR A 89 1.68 26.17 4.12
N PRO A 90 0.98 27.27 4.40
CA PRO A 90 0.11 27.95 3.42
C PRO A 90 0.85 28.54 2.22
N LYS A 91 2.17 28.79 2.35
CA LYS A 91 3.02 29.36 1.30
C LYS A 91 3.63 28.33 0.36
N ILE A 92 3.42 27.02 0.61
CA ILE A 92 3.97 25.93 -0.22
C ILE A 92 2.81 25.14 -0.82
N LYS A 93 2.58 25.31 -2.11
CA LYS A 93 1.50 24.63 -2.83
C LYS A 93 1.80 23.14 -2.99
N LEU A 94 0.82 22.30 -2.72
CA LEU A 94 0.91 20.86 -2.87
C LEU A 94 0.21 20.41 -4.16
N ASN A 95 1.00 20.07 -5.19
CA ASN A 95 0.49 19.56 -6.46
C ASN A 95 0.58 18.03 -6.49
N GLN A 96 -0.54 17.34 -6.70
CA GLN A 96 -0.55 15.89 -6.78
C GLN A 96 -1.12 15.41 -8.11
N GLN A 97 -0.45 14.43 -8.68
CA GLN A 97 -0.97 13.64 -9.79
C GLN A 97 -1.17 12.19 -9.37
N GLU A 98 -2.40 11.69 -9.54
CA GLU A 98 -2.69 10.27 -9.34
C GLU A 98 -2.08 9.44 -10.47
N VAL A 99 -1.18 8.51 -10.11
CA VAL A 99 -0.49 7.63 -11.06
C VAL A 99 -0.62 6.17 -10.63
N ARG A 100 -1.51 5.42 -11.29
CA ARG A 100 -1.81 4.03 -10.93
C ARG A 100 -1.01 3.00 -11.68
N THR A 101 -0.46 3.34 -12.84
CA THR A 101 0.28 2.39 -13.69
C THR A 101 1.77 2.45 -13.41
N SER A 102 2.45 1.30 -13.47
CA SER A 102 3.90 1.19 -13.34
C SER A 102 4.64 2.09 -14.36
N ALA A 103 4.16 2.18 -15.60
CA ALA A 103 4.76 3.02 -16.63
C ALA A 103 4.79 4.51 -16.22
N ARG A 104 3.72 5.05 -15.62
CA ARG A 104 3.67 6.44 -15.18
C ARG A 104 4.42 6.67 -13.87
N ARG A 105 4.40 5.69 -12.95
CA ARG A 105 4.95 5.84 -11.61
C ARG A 105 6.45 5.59 -11.54
N TYR A 106 6.97 4.67 -12.35
CA TYR A 106 8.38 4.26 -12.33
C TYR A 106 9.12 4.63 -13.62
N ILE A 107 8.63 4.16 -14.77
CA ILE A 107 9.39 4.21 -16.02
C ILE A 107 9.52 5.65 -16.51
N ARG A 108 8.42 6.39 -16.58
CA ARG A 108 8.44 7.77 -17.07
C ARG A 108 9.27 8.73 -16.20
N PRO A 109 9.11 8.75 -14.86
CA PRO A 109 9.95 9.62 -14.02
C PRO A 109 11.43 9.25 -14.10
N LEU A 110 11.74 7.95 -14.13
CA LEU A 110 13.13 7.48 -14.21
C LEU A 110 13.78 7.80 -15.56
N ALA A 111 13.04 7.67 -16.66
CA ALA A 111 13.52 8.06 -17.98
C ALA A 111 13.77 9.58 -18.06
N ALA A 112 12.84 10.39 -17.55
CA ALA A 112 13.00 11.83 -17.49
C ALA A 112 14.24 12.24 -16.67
N PHE A 113 14.43 11.63 -15.48
CA PHE A 113 15.61 11.85 -14.63
C PHE A 113 16.92 11.55 -15.39
N LYS A 114 17.01 10.43 -16.11
CA LYS A 114 18.19 10.06 -16.90
C LYS A 114 18.50 11.06 -18.02
N GLU A 115 17.51 11.82 -18.46
CA GLU A 115 17.63 12.87 -19.46
C GLU A 115 17.80 14.27 -18.82
N GLY A 116 18.05 14.35 -17.50
CA GLY A 116 18.19 15.62 -16.77
C GLY A 116 16.87 16.42 -16.65
N ARG A 117 15.73 15.76 -16.86
CA ARG A 117 14.39 16.39 -16.77
C ARG A 117 13.62 15.85 -15.57
N TYR A 118 12.78 16.67 -14.99
CA TYR A 118 11.96 16.31 -13.84
C TYR A 118 10.48 16.44 -14.18
N VAL A 119 9.70 15.41 -13.91
CA VAL A 119 8.24 15.37 -14.09
C VAL A 119 7.49 15.31 -12.77
N THR A 120 8.22 15.23 -11.67
CA THR A 120 7.75 15.25 -10.28
C THR A 120 8.96 15.41 -9.37
N ASP A 121 8.78 15.99 -8.19
CA ASP A 121 9.82 16.04 -7.16
C ASP A 121 9.83 14.74 -6.33
N ILE A 122 8.63 14.20 -6.08
CA ILE A 122 8.42 13.02 -5.22
C ILE A 122 7.62 11.96 -5.97
N THR A 123 7.97 10.69 -5.78
CA THR A 123 7.12 9.57 -6.19
C THR A 123 6.82 8.66 -5.00
N ILE A 124 5.51 8.30 -4.81
CA ILE A 124 5.01 7.49 -3.71
C ILE A 124 4.47 6.16 -4.22
N GLY A 125 4.65 5.10 -3.42
CA GLY A 125 4.12 3.77 -3.71
C GLY A 125 5.02 2.97 -4.63
N LEU A 126 6.30 2.91 -4.32
CA LEU A 126 7.33 2.23 -5.11
C LEU A 126 7.18 0.71 -5.10
N SER A 127 6.62 0.12 -4.03
CA SER A 127 6.19 -1.30 -3.96
C SER A 127 7.24 -2.28 -4.51
N GLY A 128 8.45 -2.27 -3.95
CA GLY A 128 9.53 -3.17 -4.34
C GLY A 128 10.28 -2.79 -5.62
N ASN A 129 9.91 -1.67 -6.30
CA ASN A 129 10.65 -1.19 -7.47
C ASN A 129 11.73 -0.15 -7.11
N VAL A 130 12.05 0.00 -5.85
CA VAL A 130 13.10 0.91 -5.33
C VAL A 130 14.45 0.62 -6.00
N TYR A 131 14.75 -0.65 -6.28
CA TYR A 131 16.01 -1.05 -6.90
C TYR A 131 16.28 -0.35 -8.25
N LEU A 132 15.27 -0.05 -9.04
CA LEU A 132 15.41 0.67 -10.32
C LEU A 132 15.97 2.09 -10.11
N PHE A 133 15.48 2.76 -9.06
CA PHE A 133 15.91 4.11 -8.71
C PHE A 133 17.27 4.11 -8.03
N ARG A 134 17.55 3.08 -7.20
CA ARG A 134 18.86 2.88 -6.57
C ARG A 134 19.95 2.66 -7.59
N GLN A 135 19.73 1.79 -8.58
CA GLN A 135 20.67 1.54 -9.68
C GLN A 135 20.95 2.79 -10.53
N ALA A 136 19.97 3.69 -10.65
CA ALA A 136 20.12 4.92 -11.41
C ALA A 136 20.68 6.09 -10.57
N GLY A 137 20.89 5.92 -9.25
CA GLY A 137 21.29 7.00 -8.35
C GLY A 137 20.26 8.14 -8.30
N ALA A 138 18.96 7.83 -8.50
CA ALA A 138 17.95 8.81 -8.82
C ALA A 138 17.40 9.57 -7.61
N PHE A 139 17.55 9.04 -6.39
CA PHE A 139 16.93 9.63 -5.21
C PHE A 139 17.94 10.30 -4.28
N GLN A 140 17.48 11.35 -3.63
CA GLN A 140 18.17 12.09 -2.58
C GLN A 140 18.21 11.25 -1.30
N ASP A 141 19.30 11.33 -0.55
CA ASP A 141 19.35 10.85 0.83
C ASP A 141 18.48 11.73 1.73
N LEU A 142 17.60 11.09 2.50
CA LEU A 142 16.62 11.71 3.40
C LEU A 142 16.90 11.37 4.87
N SER A 143 18.02 10.75 5.18
CA SER A 143 18.38 10.35 6.55
C SER A 143 18.61 11.54 7.49
N ASP A 144 18.87 12.73 6.93
CA ASP A 144 19.01 14.00 7.64
C ASP A 144 17.68 14.62 8.11
N LEU A 145 16.54 14.07 7.68
CA LEU A 145 15.22 14.56 8.11
C LEU A 145 14.99 14.27 9.60
N PRO A 146 14.54 15.27 10.41
CA PRO A 146 14.26 15.08 11.83
C PRO A 146 13.36 13.87 12.13
N ASN A 147 12.35 13.63 11.30
CA ASN A 147 11.39 12.55 11.48
C ASN A 147 11.81 11.20 10.87
N TYR A 148 12.99 11.12 10.23
CA TYR A 148 13.52 9.84 9.75
C TYR A 148 13.69 8.82 10.89
N LYS A 149 14.12 9.25 12.07
CA LYS A 149 14.28 8.45 13.29
C LYS A 149 12.95 7.90 13.86
N ASN A 150 11.82 8.46 13.42
CA ASN A 150 10.47 8.02 13.85
C ASN A 150 9.94 6.85 13.02
N ILE A 151 10.61 6.48 11.92
CA ILE A 151 10.35 5.24 11.21
C ILE A 151 10.93 4.08 12.05
N PRO A 152 10.15 3.03 12.38
CA PRO A 152 10.67 1.85 13.07
C PRO A 152 11.87 1.25 12.33
N GLU A 153 12.84 0.74 13.06
CA GLU A 153 14.08 0.20 12.48
C GLU A 153 13.80 -0.87 11.41
N VAL A 154 12.84 -1.76 11.68
CA VAL A 154 12.40 -2.82 10.76
C VAL A 154 11.92 -2.29 9.39
N ALA A 155 11.48 -1.02 9.32
CA ALA A 155 10.97 -0.37 8.12
C ALA A 155 11.92 0.70 7.56
N ARG A 156 13.06 0.96 8.25
CA ARG A 156 14.01 2.01 7.91
C ARG A 156 15.05 1.49 6.92
N GLN A 157 15.14 2.13 5.78
CA GLN A 157 16.19 1.81 4.79
C GLN A 157 17.53 2.42 5.23
N LYS A 158 18.59 1.61 5.27
CA LYS A 158 19.92 2.06 5.77
C LYS A 158 20.57 3.14 4.93
N ASP A 159 20.25 3.19 3.63
CA ASP A 159 20.83 4.15 2.69
C ASP A 159 20.06 5.49 2.60
N GLY A 160 18.96 5.63 3.33
CA GLY A 160 18.19 6.87 3.40
C GLY A 160 17.52 7.34 2.10
N ILE A 161 17.72 6.66 0.97
CA ILE A 161 17.22 7.13 -0.34
C ILE A 161 15.71 6.99 -0.51
N VAL A 162 15.07 6.20 0.32
CA VAL A 162 13.61 6.10 0.41
C VAL A 162 13.16 6.07 1.85
N VAL A 163 11.95 6.57 2.09
CA VAL A 163 11.30 6.50 3.39
C VAL A 163 10.01 5.72 3.31
N ALA A 164 9.76 4.88 4.30
CA ALA A 164 8.48 4.21 4.49
C ALA A 164 7.43 5.24 4.94
N THR A 165 6.23 5.16 4.39
CA THR A 165 5.14 6.11 4.66
C THR A 165 3.95 5.49 5.37
N ARG A 166 3.75 4.20 5.23
CA ARG A 166 2.70 3.43 5.90
C ARG A 166 3.07 1.96 5.94
N SER A 167 2.51 1.25 6.88
CA SER A 167 2.69 -0.19 7.04
C SER A 167 1.47 -0.97 6.59
N ARG A 168 1.68 -2.25 6.27
CA ARG A 168 0.62 -3.21 5.99
C ARG A 168 1.04 -4.60 6.42
N TYR A 169 0.13 -5.27 7.14
CA TYR A 169 0.29 -6.63 7.62
C TYR A 169 -0.54 -7.58 6.76
N TRP A 170 0.09 -8.62 6.23
CA TRP A 170 -0.51 -9.57 5.29
C TRP A 170 -0.59 -10.96 5.90
N CYS A 171 -1.70 -11.25 6.53
CA CYS A 171 -1.88 -12.51 7.25
C CYS A 171 -3.14 -13.24 6.78
N THR A 172 -3.76 -13.97 7.65
CA THR A 172 -5.00 -14.70 7.38
C THR A 172 -6.21 -13.94 7.91
N SER A 173 -7.35 -14.10 7.26
CA SER A 173 -8.65 -13.83 7.87
C SER A 173 -9.40 -15.14 8.03
N TYR A 174 -10.25 -15.26 9.05
CA TYR A 174 -10.99 -16.48 9.33
C TYR A 174 -12.45 -16.16 9.70
N ASN A 175 -13.37 -17.05 9.31
CA ASN A 175 -14.78 -16.92 9.67
C ASN A 175 -14.97 -17.31 11.15
N THR A 176 -15.37 -16.38 11.99
CA THR A 176 -15.48 -16.56 13.44
C THR A 176 -16.60 -17.50 13.88
N LYS A 177 -17.56 -17.82 12.96
CA LYS A 177 -18.58 -18.83 13.20
C LYS A 177 -18.09 -20.25 12.92
N LYS A 178 -17.03 -20.40 12.11
CA LYS A 178 -16.50 -21.69 11.67
C LYS A 178 -15.19 -22.10 12.35
N VAL A 179 -14.36 -21.12 12.73
CA VAL A 179 -13.01 -21.34 13.30
C VAL A 179 -12.95 -20.70 14.67
N LYS A 180 -12.48 -21.46 15.66
CA LYS A 180 -12.22 -20.96 17.01
C LYS A 180 -10.75 -20.58 17.15
N GLN A 181 -10.45 -19.63 18.02
CA GLN A 181 -9.10 -19.10 18.20
C GLN A 181 -8.02 -20.16 18.48
N PRO A 182 -8.27 -21.21 19.30
CA PRO A 182 -7.27 -22.27 19.53
C PRO A 182 -6.94 -23.12 18.29
N GLU A 183 -7.80 -23.12 17.25
CA GLU A 183 -7.58 -23.85 16.00
C GLU A 183 -6.67 -23.11 15.02
N LEU A 184 -6.38 -21.83 15.29
CA LEU A 184 -5.59 -20.99 14.39
C LEU A 184 -4.11 -21.37 14.42
N PRO A 185 -3.44 -21.40 13.24
CA PRO A 185 -2.05 -21.83 13.13
C PRO A 185 -1.10 -20.79 13.77
N LYS A 186 -0.19 -21.22 14.62
CA LYS A 186 0.80 -20.35 15.26
C LYS A 186 1.88 -19.90 14.28
N THR A 187 2.27 -20.79 13.38
CA THR A 187 3.26 -20.55 12.33
C THR A 187 2.67 -20.82 10.94
N TRP A 188 3.35 -20.38 9.92
CA TRP A 188 2.97 -20.70 8.53
C TRP A 188 3.17 -22.19 8.21
N ASP A 189 4.12 -22.84 8.87
CA ASP A 189 4.32 -24.28 8.74
C ASP A 189 3.15 -25.05 9.35
N ASP A 190 2.58 -24.59 10.48
CA ASP A 190 1.36 -25.17 11.06
C ASP A 190 0.18 -25.07 10.09
N LEU A 191 0.03 -23.93 9.38
CA LEU A 191 -1.05 -23.76 8.41
C LEU A 191 -1.02 -24.83 7.33
N VAL A 192 0.14 -25.10 6.74
CA VAL A 192 0.28 -26.04 5.61
C VAL A 192 0.37 -27.50 6.03
N SER A 193 0.63 -27.76 7.32
CA SER A 193 0.66 -29.10 7.89
C SER A 193 -0.67 -29.52 8.53
N SER A 194 -1.59 -28.60 8.70
CA SER A 194 -2.86 -28.84 9.36
C SER A 194 -3.92 -29.39 8.40
N SER A 195 -4.44 -30.58 8.69
CA SER A 195 -5.63 -31.11 8.00
C SER A 195 -6.88 -30.25 8.22
N ARG A 196 -6.91 -29.41 9.27
CA ARG A 196 -8.01 -28.52 9.62
C ARG A 196 -8.36 -27.54 8.51
N PHE A 197 -7.35 -27.06 7.75
CA PHE A 197 -7.50 -26.06 6.69
C PHE A 197 -7.31 -26.64 5.29
N GLY A 198 -7.14 -27.95 5.16
CA GLY A 198 -7.05 -28.67 3.90
C GLY A 198 -8.41 -28.79 3.18
N ASP A 199 -8.42 -29.51 2.06
CA ASP A 199 -9.61 -29.88 1.30
C ASP A 199 -10.55 -28.69 1.04
N LYS A 200 -10.02 -27.65 0.42
CA LYS A 200 -10.73 -26.43 0.01
C LYS A 200 -11.26 -25.54 1.14
N LYS A 201 -10.90 -25.79 2.39
CA LYS A 201 -11.27 -24.90 3.51
C LYS A 201 -10.47 -23.60 3.52
N LEU A 202 -9.24 -23.61 2.98
CA LEU A 202 -8.44 -22.41 2.76
C LEU A 202 -8.78 -21.76 1.42
N LEU A 203 -9.19 -20.48 1.45
CA LEU A 203 -9.30 -19.61 0.27
C LEU A 203 -7.94 -18.96 0.00
N LEU A 204 -7.31 -19.30 -1.12
CA LEU A 204 -5.99 -18.79 -1.48
C LEU A 204 -6.07 -17.83 -2.69
N GLY A 205 -5.74 -16.57 -2.46
CA GLY A 205 -5.65 -15.56 -3.51
C GLY A 205 -4.31 -15.57 -4.24
N ASN A 206 -4.32 -15.41 -5.57
CA ASN A 206 -3.08 -15.34 -6.36
C ASN A 206 -2.35 -14.00 -6.16
N ARG A 207 -1.73 -13.84 -4.98
CA ARG A 207 -0.99 -12.64 -4.56
C ARG A 207 0.28 -13.01 -3.74
N PRO A 208 1.14 -13.93 -4.23
CA PRO A 208 2.28 -14.41 -3.44
C PRO A 208 3.25 -13.27 -3.05
N ASN A 209 3.43 -12.25 -3.90
CA ASN A 209 4.31 -11.13 -3.62
C ASN A 209 3.87 -10.26 -2.43
N ASN A 210 2.64 -10.41 -1.95
CA ASN A 210 2.18 -9.64 -0.80
C ASN A 210 2.64 -10.26 0.53
N TRP A 211 2.90 -11.58 0.57
CA TRP A 211 3.16 -12.30 1.80
C TRP A 211 4.18 -13.44 1.67
N VAL A 212 4.06 -14.34 0.67
CA VAL A 212 5.02 -15.45 0.51
C VAL A 212 6.42 -14.91 0.23
N LEU A 213 6.54 -13.84 -0.57
CA LEU A 213 7.82 -13.21 -0.86
C LEU A 213 8.55 -12.77 0.42
N ASN A 214 7.83 -12.16 1.35
CA ASN A 214 8.39 -11.74 2.64
C ASN A 214 8.87 -12.94 3.47
N LEU A 215 8.06 -14.00 3.50
CA LEU A 215 8.41 -15.23 4.22
C LEU A 215 9.61 -15.94 3.58
N TRP A 216 9.65 -15.97 2.25
CA TRP A 216 10.75 -16.56 1.50
C TRP A 216 12.07 -15.82 1.74
N GLU A 217 12.05 -14.47 1.72
CA GLU A 217 13.21 -13.65 2.09
C GLU A 217 13.69 -13.92 3.52
N ALA A 218 12.75 -14.08 4.46
CA ALA A 218 13.08 -14.30 5.88
C ALA A 218 13.58 -15.71 6.18
N LYS A 219 13.11 -16.75 5.46
CA LYS A 219 13.35 -18.16 5.77
C LYS A 219 14.22 -18.89 4.74
N GLY A 220 14.53 -18.28 3.61
CA GLY A 220 15.41 -18.81 2.57
C GLY A 220 14.72 -19.68 1.51
N ASP A 221 15.49 -20.04 0.47
CA ASP A 221 14.98 -20.70 -0.73
C ASP A 221 14.47 -22.13 -0.48
N ASP A 222 15.13 -22.92 0.36
CA ASP A 222 14.71 -24.28 0.67
C ASP A 222 13.34 -24.30 1.37
N TRP A 223 13.17 -23.44 2.35
CA TRP A 223 11.87 -23.29 3.02
C TRP A 223 10.81 -22.77 2.03
N GLY A 224 11.12 -21.75 1.24
CA GLY A 224 10.20 -21.12 0.32
C GLY A 224 9.65 -22.11 -0.72
N THR A 225 10.50 -22.98 -1.27
CA THR A 225 10.09 -24.02 -2.23
C THR A 225 9.25 -25.08 -1.56
N ALA A 226 9.67 -25.60 -0.40
CA ALA A 226 8.93 -26.62 0.36
C ALA A 226 7.55 -26.11 0.81
N PHE A 227 7.50 -24.89 1.38
CA PHE A 227 6.26 -24.25 1.82
C PHE A 227 5.28 -24.04 0.65
N THR A 228 5.76 -23.52 -0.49
CA THR A 228 4.92 -23.26 -1.65
C THR A 228 4.30 -24.54 -2.19
N ARG A 229 5.08 -25.64 -2.25
CA ARG A 229 4.57 -26.94 -2.65
C ARG A 229 3.50 -27.46 -1.72
N LYS A 230 3.76 -27.47 -0.40
CA LYS A 230 2.79 -27.88 0.61
C LYS A 230 1.50 -27.06 0.52
N LEU A 231 1.62 -25.73 0.38
CA LEU A 231 0.48 -24.83 0.30
C LEU A 231 -0.38 -25.09 -0.94
N LEU A 232 0.21 -25.24 -2.13
CA LEU A 232 -0.51 -25.30 -3.40
C LEU A 232 -0.94 -26.74 -3.77
N VAL A 233 -0.17 -27.75 -3.37
CA VAL A 233 -0.38 -29.14 -3.79
C VAL A 233 -0.95 -30.00 -2.65
N ASP A 234 -0.27 -30.02 -1.49
CA ASP A 234 -0.61 -30.98 -0.44
C ASP A 234 -1.85 -30.55 0.34
N LEU A 235 -1.97 -29.24 0.66
CA LEU A 235 -3.10 -28.68 1.40
C LEU A 235 -4.39 -28.60 0.57
N LYS A 236 -4.30 -28.59 -0.77
CA LYS A 236 -5.43 -28.49 -1.72
C LYS A 236 -6.38 -27.32 -1.42
N PRO A 237 -5.89 -26.06 -1.41
CA PRO A 237 -6.73 -24.91 -1.14
C PRO A 237 -7.71 -24.63 -2.28
N GLN A 238 -8.72 -23.78 -2.04
CA GLN A 238 -9.46 -23.17 -3.12
C GLN A 238 -8.63 -22.06 -3.76
N LEU A 239 -8.09 -22.27 -4.95
CA LEU A 239 -7.33 -21.28 -5.71
C LEU A 239 -8.29 -20.24 -6.32
N ARG A 240 -8.21 -19.00 -5.85
CA ARG A 240 -9.19 -17.95 -6.14
C ARG A 240 -8.61 -16.86 -7.04
N LYS A 241 -9.36 -16.52 -8.11
CA LYS A 241 -9.01 -15.44 -9.07
C LYS A 241 -9.42 -14.05 -8.60
N GLU A 242 -10.26 -13.98 -7.59
CA GLU A 242 -10.85 -12.75 -7.11
C GLU A 242 -9.82 -11.81 -6.49
N GLY A 243 -10.14 -10.51 -6.49
CA GLY A 243 -9.35 -9.52 -5.78
C GLY A 243 -9.54 -9.63 -4.26
N LEU A 244 -8.62 -9.04 -3.50
CA LEU A 244 -8.54 -9.17 -2.03
C LEU A 244 -9.86 -8.86 -1.29
N SER A 245 -10.64 -7.88 -1.75
CA SER A 245 -11.93 -7.56 -1.11
C SER A 245 -12.98 -8.63 -1.37
N ALA A 246 -12.98 -9.22 -2.57
CA ALA A 246 -13.91 -10.31 -2.90
C ALA A 246 -13.49 -11.60 -2.20
N LEU A 247 -12.19 -11.88 -2.10
CA LEU A 247 -11.67 -13.02 -1.33
C LEU A 247 -12.11 -12.94 0.15
N LEU A 248 -12.01 -11.77 0.76
CA LEU A 248 -12.47 -11.53 2.13
C LEU A 248 -13.99 -11.75 2.26
N ASN A 249 -14.77 -11.28 1.29
CA ASN A 249 -16.22 -11.48 1.29
C ASN A 249 -16.60 -12.97 1.19
N LEU A 250 -15.87 -13.77 0.43
CA LEU A 250 -16.07 -15.22 0.36
C LEU A 250 -15.83 -15.90 1.71
N ALA A 251 -14.80 -15.47 2.46
CA ALA A 251 -14.57 -15.94 3.83
C ALA A 251 -15.71 -15.52 4.78
N ILE A 252 -16.22 -14.30 4.66
CA ILE A 252 -17.37 -13.80 5.44
C ILE A 252 -18.62 -14.65 5.16
N LEU A 253 -18.86 -14.99 3.90
CA LEU A 253 -20.00 -15.84 3.47
C LEU A 253 -19.83 -17.32 3.85
N GLY A 254 -18.62 -17.72 4.26
CA GLY A 254 -18.34 -19.10 4.66
C GLY A 254 -18.04 -20.05 3.50
N GLU A 255 -17.67 -19.55 2.32
CA GLU A 255 -17.18 -20.35 1.19
C GLU A 255 -15.87 -21.09 1.53
N GLY A 256 -15.11 -20.57 2.48
CA GLY A 256 -14.00 -21.21 3.14
C GLY A 256 -13.94 -20.80 4.62
N ASP A 257 -13.12 -21.50 5.38
CA ASP A 257 -12.98 -21.27 6.81
C ASP A 257 -11.95 -20.17 7.11
N ILE A 258 -10.90 -20.13 6.30
CA ILE A 258 -9.78 -19.18 6.40
C ILE A 258 -9.38 -18.68 5.01
N ALA A 259 -8.90 -17.46 4.90
CA ALA A 259 -8.46 -16.86 3.65
C ALA A 259 -7.10 -16.18 3.77
N VAL A 260 -6.25 -16.32 2.75
CA VAL A 260 -4.93 -15.68 2.63
C VAL A 260 -4.64 -15.24 1.18
N PRO A 261 -3.97 -14.10 0.97
CA PRO A 261 -3.59 -13.11 1.95
C PRO A 261 -4.75 -12.17 2.30
N SER A 262 -4.79 -11.75 3.54
CA SER A 262 -5.71 -10.73 4.04
C SER A 262 -4.94 -9.57 4.66
N ALA A 263 -5.37 -8.34 4.38
CA ALA A 263 -4.78 -7.14 4.95
C ALA A 263 -5.57 -6.75 6.21
N MET A 264 -4.85 -6.44 7.30
CA MET A 264 -5.42 -6.14 8.62
C MET A 264 -6.53 -5.10 8.55
N GLU A 265 -6.27 -3.96 7.92
CA GLU A 265 -7.20 -2.84 7.81
C GLU A 265 -8.49 -3.18 7.05
N ARG A 266 -8.43 -4.15 6.13
CA ARG A 266 -9.62 -4.59 5.39
C ARG A 266 -10.50 -5.51 6.21
N VAL A 267 -9.87 -6.38 6.98
CA VAL A 267 -10.59 -7.29 7.90
C VAL A 267 -11.25 -6.48 9.00
N GLY A 268 -10.51 -5.56 9.64
CA GLY A 268 -11.02 -4.68 10.67
C GLY A 268 -12.20 -3.83 10.21
N ALA A 269 -12.12 -3.28 8.99
CA ALA A 269 -13.22 -2.51 8.41
C ALA A 269 -14.51 -3.33 8.22
N GLN A 270 -14.44 -4.65 7.98
CA GLN A 270 -15.61 -5.50 7.89
C GLN A 270 -16.09 -5.98 9.27
N ALA A 271 -15.17 -6.32 10.17
CA ALA A 271 -15.50 -6.69 11.54
C ALA A 271 -16.25 -5.56 12.28
N LYS A 272 -15.81 -4.30 12.11
CA LYS A 272 -16.50 -3.11 12.64
C LYS A 272 -17.92 -2.91 12.11
N LYS A 273 -18.26 -3.53 10.96
CA LYS A 273 -19.62 -3.56 10.39
C LYS A 273 -20.44 -4.77 10.85
N GLY A 274 -19.92 -5.57 11.78
CA GLY A 274 -20.59 -6.77 12.31
C GLY A 274 -20.39 -8.03 11.48
N ALA A 275 -19.48 -8.03 10.49
CA ALA A 275 -19.20 -9.24 9.72
C ALA A 275 -18.53 -10.31 10.62
N PRO A 276 -18.87 -11.61 10.46
CA PRO A 276 -18.28 -12.70 11.24
C PRO A 276 -16.88 -13.06 10.75
N ILE A 277 -15.96 -12.15 10.90
CA ILE A 277 -14.59 -12.27 10.39
C ILE A 277 -13.58 -11.81 11.43
N GLY A 278 -12.51 -12.56 11.60
CA GLY A 278 -11.35 -12.24 12.43
C GLY A 278 -10.07 -12.18 11.61
N PHE A 279 -9.04 -11.58 12.18
CA PHE A 279 -7.70 -11.49 11.62
C PHE A 279 -6.71 -12.23 12.50
N HIS A 280 -5.81 -12.98 11.89
CA HIS A 280 -4.81 -13.75 12.62
C HIS A 280 -3.50 -13.81 11.82
N CYS A 281 -2.39 -13.60 12.50
CA CYS A 281 -1.06 -13.65 11.91
C CYS A 281 -0.27 -14.85 12.43
N PRO A 282 -0.05 -15.89 11.62
CA PRO A 282 1.04 -16.85 11.89
C PRO A 282 2.40 -16.14 11.86
N GLU A 283 3.37 -16.67 12.60
CA GLU A 283 4.73 -16.12 12.66
C GLU A 283 5.68 -16.79 11.65
N PRO A 284 6.62 -16.05 11.05
CA PRO A 284 6.80 -14.59 11.13
C PRO A 284 5.74 -13.80 10.34
N VAL A 285 5.47 -12.57 10.76
CA VAL A 285 4.41 -11.72 10.19
C VAL A 285 4.88 -11.08 8.89
N PRO A 286 4.26 -11.36 7.73
CA PRO A 286 4.57 -10.66 6.49
C PRO A 286 4.21 -9.17 6.59
N PHE A 287 5.23 -8.35 6.51
CA PHE A 287 5.15 -6.91 6.70
C PHE A 287 5.65 -6.17 5.46
N THR A 288 4.82 -5.31 4.90
CA THR A 288 5.19 -4.47 3.77
C THR A 288 5.01 -3.00 4.10
N VAL A 289 5.84 -2.18 3.48
CA VAL A 289 5.75 -0.73 3.57
C VAL A 289 5.44 -0.14 2.20
N SER A 290 4.85 1.05 2.21
CA SER A 290 4.79 1.88 1.02
C SER A 290 5.90 2.91 1.13
N GLU A 291 6.78 2.95 0.14
CA GLU A 291 7.92 3.86 0.15
C GLU A 291 7.65 5.06 -0.76
N LEU A 292 8.32 6.15 -0.44
CA LEU A 292 8.51 7.30 -1.32
C LEU A 292 10.00 7.61 -1.48
N GLY A 293 10.34 8.27 -2.59
CA GLY A 293 11.66 8.86 -2.83
C GLY A 293 11.51 10.26 -3.38
N VAL A 294 12.48 11.12 -3.05
CA VAL A 294 12.65 12.47 -3.59
C VAL A 294 13.72 12.41 -4.67
N PHE A 295 13.45 12.93 -5.86
CA PHE A 295 14.42 12.93 -6.95
C PHE A 295 15.60 13.86 -6.62
N LYS A 296 16.83 13.36 -6.83
CA LYS A 296 18.07 14.11 -6.66
C LYS A 296 18.13 15.23 -7.70
N GLY A 297 18.27 16.47 -7.23
CA GLY A 297 18.26 17.64 -8.11
C GLY A 297 16.88 18.08 -8.60
N ALA A 298 15.79 17.60 -7.98
CA ALA A 298 14.43 18.06 -8.27
C ALA A 298 14.31 19.59 -8.09
N PRO A 299 13.49 20.28 -8.91
CA PRO A 299 13.35 21.75 -8.86
C PRO A 299 12.92 22.31 -7.50
N HIS A 300 12.13 21.54 -6.74
CA HIS A 300 11.57 21.97 -5.45
C HIS A 300 12.04 21.04 -4.31
N ILE A 301 13.35 20.83 -4.24
CA ILE A 301 13.95 19.84 -3.33
C ILE A 301 13.76 20.19 -1.85
N ASN A 302 13.82 21.49 -1.49
CA ASN A 302 13.60 21.92 -0.11
C ASN A 302 12.13 21.78 0.29
N ALA A 303 11.20 22.16 -0.57
CA ALA A 303 9.76 21.95 -0.35
C ALA A 303 9.44 20.46 -0.26
N ALA A 304 10.08 19.61 -1.06
CA ALA A 304 9.96 18.16 -0.98
C ALA A 304 10.48 17.61 0.37
N LYS A 305 11.64 18.07 0.87
CA LYS A 305 12.16 17.68 2.19
C LYS A 305 11.24 18.11 3.32
N ILE A 306 10.71 19.35 3.32
CA ILE A 306 9.74 19.84 4.31
C ILE A 306 8.48 18.98 4.27
N TRP A 307 7.95 18.69 3.07
CA TRP A 307 6.76 17.87 2.93
C TRP A 307 6.99 16.44 3.45
N VAL A 308 8.11 15.81 3.12
CA VAL A 308 8.44 14.47 3.61
C VAL A 308 8.58 14.46 5.13
N ASN A 309 9.28 15.45 5.71
CA ASN A 309 9.41 15.56 7.16
C ASN A 309 8.05 15.69 7.86
N TRP A 310 7.16 16.56 7.34
CA TRP A 310 5.79 16.67 7.85
C TRP A 310 5.01 15.38 7.67
N PHE A 311 5.12 14.72 6.50
CA PHE A 311 4.38 13.50 6.21
C PHE A 311 4.77 12.32 7.11
N LEU A 312 6.00 12.33 7.62
CA LEU A 312 6.51 11.36 8.60
C LEU A 312 6.19 11.75 10.06
N SER A 313 5.76 12.97 10.35
CA SER A 313 5.34 13.39 11.68
C SER A 313 4.02 12.74 12.07
N LYS A 314 3.69 12.78 13.36
CA LYS A 314 2.38 12.31 13.86
C LYS A 314 1.21 12.97 13.10
N GLU A 315 1.28 14.29 12.84
CA GLU A 315 0.22 15.00 12.11
C GLU A 315 0.05 14.48 10.68
N GLY A 316 1.13 14.34 9.93
CA GLY A 316 1.10 13.79 8.57
C GLY A 316 0.63 12.34 8.52
N GLN A 317 1.03 11.54 9.50
CA GLN A 317 0.60 10.15 9.61
C GLN A 317 -0.88 10.01 9.98
N VAL A 318 -1.41 10.85 10.87
CA VAL A 318 -2.86 10.91 11.15
C VAL A 318 -3.64 11.39 9.93
N ALA A 319 -3.11 12.37 9.18
CA ALA A 319 -3.73 12.85 7.94
C ALA A 319 -3.82 11.73 6.88
N GLN A 320 -2.78 10.91 6.74
CA GLN A 320 -2.78 9.75 5.86
C GLN A 320 -3.76 8.67 6.34
N TYR A 321 -3.82 8.39 7.65
CA TYR A 321 -4.79 7.47 8.22
C TYR A 321 -6.23 7.95 7.98
N TRP A 322 -6.50 9.23 8.21
CA TRP A 322 -7.80 9.84 7.91
C TRP A 322 -8.21 9.71 6.44
N ALA A 323 -7.24 9.83 5.54
CA ALA A 323 -7.47 9.72 4.11
C ALA A 323 -7.78 8.28 3.65
N GLU A 324 -7.02 7.28 4.12
CA GLU A 324 -7.02 5.94 3.55
C GLU A 324 -7.29 4.80 4.55
N GLY A 325 -7.25 5.06 5.85
CA GLY A 325 -7.32 4.03 6.90
C GLY A 325 -6.07 3.13 6.94
N SER A 326 -4.98 3.53 6.29
CA SER A 326 -3.73 2.76 6.30
C SER A 326 -2.98 2.96 7.61
N SER A 327 -2.43 1.87 8.17
CA SER A 327 -1.66 1.95 9.42
C SER A 327 -0.46 2.88 9.30
N PRO A 328 -0.31 3.84 10.22
CA PRO A 328 0.84 4.74 10.27
C PRO A 328 2.16 3.98 10.37
N ILE A 329 3.24 4.58 9.87
CA ILE A 329 4.59 4.02 10.02
C ILE A 329 5.31 4.58 11.26
N HIS A 330 4.83 5.67 11.83
CA HIS A 330 5.47 6.31 12.96
C HIS A 330 5.54 5.36 14.19
N LYS A 331 6.72 5.25 14.82
CA LYS A 331 6.98 4.30 15.92
C LYS A 331 6.01 4.45 17.11
N ASP A 332 5.61 5.69 17.44
CA ASP A 332 4.70 5.97 18.57
C ASP A 332 3.22 5.76 18.21
N MET A 333 2.93 5.37 16.97
CA MET A 333 1.57 5.16 16.46
C MET A 333 1.23 3.69 16.17
N GLN A 334 2.04 2.75 16.66
CA GLN A 334 1.75 1.32 16.59
C GLN A 334 0.80 0.92 17.75
N ARG A 335 -0.38 1.49 17.77
CA ARG A 335 -1.37 1.42 18.87
C ARG A 335 -2.76 1.07 18.33
N LYS A 336 -3.64 0.61 19.22
CA LYS A 336 -5.01 0.15 18.91
C LYS A 336 -5.88 1.18 18.16
N GLU A 337 -5.58 2.46 18.27
CA GLU A 337 -6.29 3.51 17.55
C GLU A 337 -6.08 3.43 16.04
N PHE A 338 -4.93 2.90 15.60
CA PHE A 338 -4.53 2.80 14.20
C PHE A 338 -4.43 1.36 13.70
N LEU A 339 -4.39 0.39 14.60
CA LEU A 339 -4.32 -1.03 14.29
C LEU A 339 -5.60 -1.72 14.75
N ASP A 340 -6.28 -2.38 13.84
CA ASP A 340 -7.53 -3.09 14.16
C ASP A 340 -7.32 -4.36 15.00
N TYR A 341 -6.12 -4.97 14.90
CA TYR A 341 -5.75 -6.20 15.61
C TYR A 341 -4.30 -6.11 16.11
N PRO A 342 -3.98 -5.22 17.06
CA PRO A 342 -2.61 -5.07 17.54
C PRO A 342 -2.07 -6.35 18.21
N GLU A 343 -2.94 -7.11 18.87
CA GLU A 343 -2.61 -8.37 19.52
C GLU A 343 -2.19 -9.47 18.53
N ALA A 344 -2.66 -9.38 17.28
CA ALA A 344 -2.29 -10.36 16.25
C ALA A 344 -0.82 -10.27 15.82
N ILE A 345 -0.16 -9.16 16.11
CA ILE A 345 1.23 -8.87 15.69
C ILE A 345 2.16 -8.55 16.86
N ALA A 346 1.63 -8.29 18.06
CA ALA A 346 2.42 -7.88 19.23
C ALA A 346 3.45 -8.95 19.60
N GLY A 347 4.71 -8.54 19.74
CA GLY A 347 5.83 -9.41 20.12
C GLY A 347 6.28 -10.41 19.06
N LYS A 348 5.68 -10.42 17.86
CA LYS A 348 6.02 -11.35 16.79
C LYS A 348 7.14 -10.84 15.89
N GLN A 349 7.93 -11.77 15.36
CA GLN A 349 8.95 -11.48 14.36
C GLN A 349 8.29 -10.99 13.05
N MET A 350 8.83 -9.90 12.46
CA MET A 350 8.37 -9.37 11.17
C MET A 350 9.20 -9.98 10.04
N ALA A 351 8.52 -10.45 9.00
CA ALA A 351 9.14 -10.82 7.73
C ALA A 351 9.05 -9.62 6.77
N VAL A 352 10.18 -9.00 6.51
CA VAL A 352 10.30 -7.80 5.66
C VAL A 352 11.01 -8.10 4.35
N LEU A 353 10.82 -7.26 3.35
CA LEU A 353 11.54 -7.38 2.08
C LEU A 353 12.96 -6.84 2.23
N GLY A 354 13.94 -7.67 1.91
CA GLY A 354 15.35 -7.31 1.85
C GLY A 354 15.73 -6.64 0.52
N PRO A 355 17.01 -6.31 0.35
CA PRO A 355 17.55 -5.71 -0.88
C PRO A 355 17.42 -6.62 -2.11
N ASP A 356 17.40 -7.95 -1.90
CA ASP A 356 17.33 -8.97 -2.95
C ASP A 356 15.90 -9.37 -3.34
N ALA A 357 14.89 -8.70 -2.78
CA ALA A 357 13.48 -9.01 -3.00
C ALA A 357 13.08 -9.08 -4.49
N ALA A 358 13.74 -8.30 -5.36
CA ALA A 358 13.50 -8.38 -6.81
C ALA A 358 13.92 -9.74 -7.39
N ALA A 359 15.11 -10.23 -7.02
CA ALA A 359 15.61 -11.55 -7.47
C ALA A 359 14.76 -12.68 -6.88
N THR A 360 14.42 -12.61 -5.60
CA THR A 360 13.55 -13.58 -4.93
C THR A 360 12.15 -13.59 -5.53
N SER A 361 11.60 -12.44 -5.92
CA SER A 361 10.29 -12.36 -6.61
C SER A 361 10.30 -13.11 -7.95
N VAL A 362 11.41 -13.06 -8.69
CA VAL A 362 11.56 -13.84 -9.94
C VAL A 362 11.61 -15.33 -9.64
N ARG A 363 12.37 -15.75 -8.61
CA ARG A 363 12.43 -17.17 -8.19
C ARG A 363 11.06 -17.66 -7.73
N LEU A 364 10.39 -16.88 -6.88
CA LEU A 364 9.04 -17.18 -6.43
C LEU A 364 8.07 -17.36 -7.59
N ALA A 365 8.05 -16.45 -8.57
CA ALA A 365 7.16 -16.55 -9.71
C ALA A 365 7.42 -17.81 -10.53
N LYS A 366 8.69 -18.13 -10.80
CA LYS A 366 9.09 -19.36 -11.53
C LYS A 366 8.60 -20.63 -10.84
N PHE A 367 8.50 -20.63 -9.52
CA PHE A 367 8.07 -21.80 -8.74
C PHE A 367 6.56 -21.80 -8.49
N TRP A 368 5.97 -20.63 -8.17
CA TRP A 368 4.55 -20.47 -7.86
C TRP A 368 3.65 -20.70 -9.09
N ASP A 369 3.95 -20.07 -10.22
CA ASP A 369 3.05 -20.06 -11.37
C ASP A 369 2.76 -21.47 -11.95
N PRO A 370 3.74 -22.37 -12.12
CA PRO A 370 3.47 -23.75 -12.56
C PRO A 370 2.59 -24.52 -11.57
N LEU A 371 2.86 -24.42 -10.27
CA LEU A 371 2.08 -25.10 -9.23
C LEU A 371 0.66 -24.53 -9.12
N TRP A 372 0.50 -23.22 -9.28
CA TRP A 372 -0.80 -22.57 -9.34
C TRP A 372 -1.65 -23.11 -10.49
N ILE A 373 -1.07 -23.25 -11.68
CA ILE A 373 -1.71 -23.81 -12.87
C ILE A 373 -2.06 -25.28 -12.65
N GLN A 374 -1.12 -26.07 -12.16
CA GLN A 374 -1.30 -27.49 -11.85
C GLN A 374 -2.45 -27.74 -10.85
N GLY A 375 -2.60 -26.88 -9.86
CA GLY A 375 -3.70 -26.91 -8.88
C GLY A 375 -5.05 -26.43 -9.43
N GLY A 376 -5.15 -26.09 -10.72
CA GLY A 376 -6.39 -25.60 -11.34
C GLY A 376 -6.64 -24.10 -11.08
N GLY A 377 -5.63 -23.36 -10.67
CA GLY A 377 -5.71 -21.92 -10.46
C GLY A 377 -5.97 -21.16 -11.77
N TYR A 378 -6.81 -20.15 -11.74
CA TYR A 378 -7.11 -19.33 -12.90
C TYR A 378 -5.88 -18.55 -13.37
N VAL A 379 -5.54 -18.68 -14.63
CA VAL A 379 -4.59 -17.84 -15.33
C VAL A 379 -5.35 -17.09 -16.43
N PRO A 380 -5.26 -15.76 -16.49
CA PRO A 380 -5.86 -15.02 -17.59
C PRO A 380 -5.30 -15.54 -18.92
N PRO A 381 -6.15 -15.82 -19.92
CA PRO A 381 -5.68 -16.20 -21.24
C PRO A 381 -4.66 -15.17 -21.76
N LYS A 382 -3.64 -15.65 -22.46
CA LYS A 382 -2.69 -14.77 -23.12
C LYS A 382 -3.45 -13.91 -24.13
N ALA A 383 -3.25 -12.59 -24.06
CA ALA A 383 -3.93 -11.70 -24.98
C ALA A 383 -3.47 -11.97 -26.41
N THR A 384 -4.41 -12.19 -27.31
CA THR A 384 -4.20 -12.40 -28.73
C THR A 384 -4.85 -11.28 -29.53
N ALA A 385 -4.22 -10.89 -30.62
CA ALA A 385 -4.77 -9.89 -31.53
C ALA A 385 -5.57 -10.58 -32.64
N VAL A 386 -6.79 -10.11 -32.83
CA VAL A 386 -7.68 -10.59 -33.90
C VAL A 386 -8.18 -9.39 -34.70
N ASP A 387 -8.33 -9.55 -36.00
CA ASP A 387 -9.02 -8.58 -36.83
C ASP A 387 -10.51 -8.96 -36.83
N ALA A 388 -11.34 -8.03 -36.41
CA ALA A 388 -12.77 -8.27 -36.23
C ALA A 388 -13.60 -7.01 -36.52
N LYS A 389 -14.82 -7.22 -37.02
CA LYS A 389 -15.85 -6.19 -37.11
C LYS A 389 -16.59 -6.13 -35.76
N LEU A 390 -16.65 -4.95 -35.15
CA LEU A 390 -17.40 -4.76 -33.91
C LEU A 390 -18.89 -4.93 -34.19
N GLY A 391 -19.53 -5.86 -33.50
CA GLY A 391 -20.97 -6.13 -33.62
C GLY A 391 -21.80 -5.25 -32.71
N GLU A 392 -21.50 -5.27 -31.42
CA GLU A 392 -22.30 -4.56 -30.41
C GLU A 392 -21.39 -3.80 -29.43
N ILE A 393 -21.83 -2.60 -29.08
CA ILE A 393 -21.18 -1.75 -28.07
C ILE A 393 -22.09 -1.67 -26.85
N ILE A 394 -21.62 -2.26 -25.74
CA ILE A 394 -22.43 -2.47 -24.54
C ILE A 394 -21.96 -1.51 -23.44
N ASN A 395 -22.91 -0.99 -22.65
CA ASN A 395 -22.68 -0.13 -21.50
C ASN A 395 -21.75 1.07 -21.79
N GLY A 396 -22.01 1.82 -22.88
CA GLY A 396 -21.22 2.99 -23.24
C GLY A 396 -19.78 2.65 -23.60
N GLY A 397 -19.57 1.53 -24.27
CA GLY A 397 -18.26 1.06 -24.69
C GLY A 397 -17.44 0.37 -23.58
N ARG A 398 -18.02 0.04 -22.45
CA ARG A 398 -17.34 -0.73 -21.39
C ARG A 398 -17.15 -2.20 -21.77
N LYS A 399 -17.95 -2.69 -22.73
CA LYS A 399 -17.83 -4.04 -23.28
C LYS A 399 -18.12 -3.96 -24.78
N ILE A 400 -17.41 -4.72 -25.58
CA ILE A 400 -17.64 -4.87 -27.02
C ILE A 400 -17.90 -6.34 -27.34
N ALA A 401 -18.76 -6.59 -28.33
CA ALA A 401 -18.93 -7.90 -28.93
C ALA A 401 -18.47 -7.88 -30.39
N PHE A 402 -17.85 -8.95 -30.84
CA PHE A 402 -17.33 -9.13 -32.19
C PHE A 402 -17.27 -10.60 -32.55
N ASP A 403 -17.17 -10.92 -33.82
CA ASP A 403 -17.07 -12.29 -34.30
C ASP A 403 -15.61 -12.66 -34.60
N VAL A 404 -15.23 -13.88 -34.19
CA VAL A 404 -13.95 -14.47 -34.50
C VAL A 404 -14.18 -15.87 -35.04
N LYS A 405 -13.97 -16.07 -36.35
CA LYS A 405 -14.14 -17.36 -37.01
C LYS A 405 -15.55 -17.97 -36.78
N GLY A 406 -16.60 -17.15 -36.89
CA GLY A 406 -17.98 -17.56 -36.73
C GLY A 406 -18.45 -17.74 -35.29
N LYS A 407 -17.64 -17.41 -34.29
CA LYS A 407 -18.01 -17.44 -32.87
C LYS A 407 -18.10 -16.04 -32.31
N LYS A 408 -19.24 -15.68 -31.75
CA LYS A 408 -19.43 -14.41 -31.03
C LYS A 408 -18.54 -14.40 -29.80
N GLN A 409 -17.67 -13.39 -29.72
CA GLN A 409 -16.74 -13.13 -28.62
C GLN A 409 -17.05 -11.78 -28.01
N THR A 410 -16.65 -11.59 -26.77
CA THR A 410 -16.79 -10.32 -26.07
C THR A 410 -15.48 -9.90 -25.43
N ALA A 411 -15.26 -8.59 -25.28
CA ALA A 411 -14.14 -8.09 -24.51
C ALA A 411 -14.56 -6.90 -23.64
N SER A 412 -14.09 -6.86 -22.43
CA SER A 412 -14.24 -5.68 -21.55
C SER A 412 -13.25 -4.60 -21.95
N VAL A 413 -13.68 -3.34 -21.90
CA VAL A 413 -12.89 -2.18 -22.33
C VAL A 413 -12.70 -1.22 -21.16
N SER A 414 -11.48 -1.17 -20.64
CA SER A 414 -11.11 -0.25 -19.57
C SER A 414 -10.88 1.16 -20.11
N GLY A 415 -11.49 2.17 -19.49
CA GLY A 415 -11.27 3.58 -19.87
C GLY A 415 -9.85 4.08 -19.64
N SER A 416 -9.04 3.36 -18.84
CA SER A 416 -7.68 3.78 -18.47
C SER A 416 -6.58 2.79 -18.88
N ARG A 417 -6.92 1.51 -19.12
CA ARG A 417 -5.95 0.45 -19.43
C ARG A 417 -5.98 0.00 -20.88
N THR A 418 -7.14 0.00 -21.52
CA THR A 418 -7.27 -0.36 -22.93
C THR A 418 -6.77 0.81 -23.81
N LYS A 419 -5.77 0.58 -24.63
CA LYS A 419 -5.35 1.54 -25.64
C LYS A 419 -6.32 1.50 -26.82
N ILE A 420 -6.95 2.63 -27.14
CA ILE A 420 -7.89 2.73 -28.26
C ILE A 420 -7.38 3.72 -29.27
N THR A 421 -7.38 3.35 -30.54
CA THR A 421 -7.13 4.24 -31.69
C THR A 421 -8.23 4.10 -32.71
N VAL A 422 -8.62 5.20 -33.36
CA VAL A 422 -9.55 5.25 -34.48
C VAL A 422 -8.92 6.11 -35.55
N GLY A 423 -8.81 5.60 -36.76
CA GLY A 423 -8.08 6.26 -37.84
C GLY A 423 -6.63 6.58 -37.48
N GLY A 424 -5.97 5.71 -36.72
CA GLY A 424 -4.59 5.88 -36.26
C GLY A 424 -4.41 6.88 -35.11
N LYS A 425 -5.44 7.63 -34.69
CA LYS A 425 -5.38 8.63 -33.61
C LYS A 425 -5.88 8.07 -32.28
N PRO A 426 -5.30 8.44 -31.13
CA PRO A 426 -5.78 8.05 -29.82
C PRO A 426 -7.26 8.44 -29.61
N ALA A 427 -8.06 7.52 -29.12
CA ALA A 427 -9.50 7.70 -28.93
C ALA A 427 -9.97 7.21 -27.55
N LYS A 428 -11.17 7.65 -27.14
CA LYS A 428 -11.82 7.16 -25.92
C LYS A 428 -12.77 6.02 -26.29
N ARG A 429 -13.13 5.16 -25.30
CA ARG A 429 -14.05 4.02 -25.52
C ARG A 429 -15.42 4.43 -26.09
N GLY A 430 -15.91 5.63 -25.78
CA GLY A 430 -17.15 6.16 -26.35
C GLY A 430 -17.08 6.45 -27.86
N SER A 431 -15.88 6.43 -28.46
CA SER A 431 -15.70 6.56 -29.92
C SER A 431 -15.88 5.24 -30.67
N LEU A 432 -15.93 4.10 -29.96
CA LEU A 432 -16.17 2.78 -30.56
C LEU A 432 -17.64 2.69 -31.01
N LYS A 433 -17.85 2.27 -32.25
CA LYS A 433 -19.18 2.07 -32.85
C LYS A 433 -19.30 0.66 -33.44
N ALA A 434 -20.52 0.14 -33.45
CA ALA A 434 -20.82 -1.08 -34.18
C ALA A 434 -20.50 -0.89 -35.66
N GLY A 435 -20.02 -1.94 -36.31
CA GLY A 435 -19.63 -1.90 -37.71
C GLY A 435 -18.17 -1.55 -37.97
N MET A 436 -17.43 -0.98 -37.02
CA MET A 436 -16.01 -0.64 -37.17
C MET A 436 -15.14 -1.89 -37.36
N GLN A 437 -14.23 -1.84 -38.33
CA GLN A 437 -13.19 -2.85 -38.52
C GLN A 437 -12.03 -2.51 -37.58
N CYS A 438 -11.73 -3.43 -36.65
CA CYS A 438 -10.74 -3.20 -35.62
C CYS A 438 -9.82 -4.39 -35.42
N LYS A 439 -8.57 -4.11 -35.09
CA LYS A 439 -7.66 -5.10 -34.50
C LYS A 439 -7.83 -5.08 -33.00
N VAL A 440 -8.42 -6.15 -32.45
CA VAL A 440 -8.73 -6.26 -31.02
C VAL A 440 -7.70 -7.20 -30.38
N ASN A 441 -6.89 -6.68 -29.47
CA ASN A 441 -5.96 -7.49 -28.67
C ASN A 441 -6.57 -7.73 -27.29
N TYR A 442 -7.06 -8.95 -27.02
CA TYR A 442 -7.87 -9.27 -25.84
C TYR A 442 -7.49 -10.62 -25.23
N ALA A 443 -7.82 -10.82 -23.97
CA ALA A 443 -7.46 -12.00 -23.20
C ALA A 443 -8.61 -13.06 -23.20
N GLY A 444 -8.99 -13.52 -24.41
CA GLY A 444 -10.07 -14.50 -24.60
C GLY A 444 -11.46 -13.91 -24.38
N ASP A 445 -12.51 -14.73 -24.59
CA ASP A 445 -13.91 -14.30 -24.46
C ASP A 445 -14.21 -13.77 -23.05
N GLY A 446 -14.87 -12.61 -22.99
CA GLY A 446 -15.13 -11.89 -21.75
C GLY A 446 -13.93 -11.19 -21.13
N GLY A 447 -12.71 -11.46 -21.60
CA GLY A 447 -11.47 -10.90 -21.09
C GLY A 447 -11.29 -9.42 -21.40
N GLU A 448 -10.32 -8.75 -20.74
CA GLU A 448 -10.06 -7.33 -21.00
C GLU A 448 -9.24 -7.15 -22.27
N ALA A 449 -9.68 -6.23 -23.14
CA ALA A 449 -8.91 -5.79 -24.28
C ALA A 449 -7.71 -4.94 -23.82
N LYS A 450 -6.49 -5.32 -24.24
CA LYS A 450 -5.27 -4.52 -24.04
C LYS A 450 -5.20 -3.35 -25.03
N SER A 451 -5.62 -3.59 -26.27
CA SER A 451 -5.73 -2.54 -27.28
C SER A 451 -6.82 -2.84 -28.30
N ILE A 452 -7.41 -1.77 -28.85
CA ILE A 452 -8.38 -1.80 -29.92
C ILE A 452 -7.96 -0.73 -30.90
N ALA A 453 -7.60 -1.14 -32.12
CA ALA A 453 -7.20 -0.24 -33.18
C ALA A 453 -8.20 -0.36 -34.34
N CYS A 454 -9.03 0.66 -34.54
CA CYS A 454 -10.04 0.69 -35.59
C CYS A 454 -9.60 1.58 -36.76
N LYS A 455 -9.98 1.16 -37.96
CA LYS A 455 -9.82 1.94 -39.19
C LYS A 455 -10.89 3.00 -39.31
#